data_1fb93cae7c6586b1c182b8495dae4069
#
_entry.id   1fb93cae7c6586b1c182b8495dae4069
#
_cell.length_a   1.000
_cell.length_b   1.000
_cell.length_c   1.000
_cell.angle_alpha   90.00
_cell.angle_beta   90.00
_cell.angle_gamma   90.00
#
_symmetry.space_group_name_H-M   'P 1'
#
loop_
_entity.id
_entity.type
_entity.pdbx_description
1 polymer ?
#
loop_
_entity_poly.entity_id
_entity_poly.type
_entity_poly.pdbx_seq_one_letter_code
_entity_poly.pdbx_strand_id
1 'polypeptide(L)'
;MQTFGTLTLQPALEHLDLVGDPVRKALESWAHGSEVLVAEIDPSLADTAAMTEAYEVSLEASANCVVVMGKREGQERTAACVVRADTRADVNNVVRRTLGVRKCSFLDHDRAVTETGMEYGGITPIGVPDDWRLLVDAAVTGIDLAIIGSGIRGSKLFLPGRLLGRLPGAEVIQDLAR
;
A
#
# COMPACT_ATOMS: atom_id res chain seq x y z
N MET A 1 -23.70 6.28 -7.03
CA MET A 1 -22.80 6.69 -5.94
C MET A 1 -22.52 5.43 -5.12
N GLN A 2 -21.27 5.02 -5.03
CA GLN A 2 -20.89 3.82 -4.28
C GLN A 2 -20.40 4.23 -2.89
N THR A 3 -20.77 3.48 -1.86
CA THR A 3 -20.33 3.74 -0.48
C THR A 3 -19.61 2.52 0.09
N PHE A 4 -18.71 2.76 1.04
CA PHE A 4 -18.06 1.72 1.84
C PHE A 4 -17.93 2.23 3.28
N GLY A 5 -18.62 1.58 4.23
CA GLY A 5 -18.89 2.20 5.53
C GLY A 5 -19.63 3.52 5.34
N THR A 6 -19.14 4.58 5.96
CA THR A 6 -19.67 5.95 5.80
C THR A 6 -19.01 6.75 4.68
N LEU A 7 -18.01 6.17 4.00
CA LEU A 7 -17.26 6.83 2.93
C LEU A 7 -17.99 6.79 1.59
N THR A 8 -17.93 7.89 0.86
CA THR A 8 -18.39 7.98 -0.53
C THR A 8 -17.21 7.73 -1.46
N LEU A 9 -17.34 6.74 -2.33
CA LEU A 9 -16.29 6.36 -3.28
C LEU A 9 -16.54 7.00 -4.64
N GLN A 10 -15.46 7.51 -5.23
CA GLN A 10 -15.44 8.17 -6.54
C GLN A 10 -14.34 7.55 -7.41
N PRO A 11 -14.47 7.57 -8.77
CA PRO A 11 -13.39 7.09 -9.63
C PRO A 11 -12.10 7.89 -9.41
N ALA A 12 -11.00 7.22 -9.09
CA ALA A 12 -9.75 7.90 -8.77
C ALA A 12 -9.18 8.72 -9.95
N LEU A 13 -9.36 8.24 -11.18
CA LEU A 13 -8.90 8.96 -12.37
C LEU A 13 -9.65 10.27 -12.64
N GLU A 14 -10.83 10.45 -12.06
CA GLU A 14 -11.61 11.70 -12.16
C GLU A 14 -11.30 12.67 -11.00
N HIS A 15 -10.57 12.21 -9.98
CA HIS A 15 -10.25 12.93 -8.76
C HIS A 15 -8.75 12.81 -8.40
N LEU A 16 -7.88 13.07 -9.36
CA LEU A 16 -6.43 12.95 -9.21
C LEU A 16 -5.82 14.00 -8.27
N ASP A 17 -6.57 15.03 -7.93
CA ASP A 17 -6.23 16.00 -6.88
C ASP A 17 -6.30 15.41 -5.46
N LEU A 18 -6.98 14.28 -5.29
CA LEU A 18 -7.07 13.54 -4.02
C LEU A 18 -5.97 12.50 -3.82
N VAL A 19 -4.98 12.41 -4.70
CA VAL A 19 -3.89 11.43 -4.56
C VAL A 19 -2.52 12.09 -4.66
N GLY A 20 -1.51 11.44 -4.10
CA GLY A 20 -0.12 11.91 -4.20
C GLY A 20 0.40 11.86 -5.65
N ASP A 21 1.34 12.74 -5.99
CA ASP A 21 1.90 12.82 -7.36
C ASP A 21 2.44 11.50 -7.92
N PRO A 22 3.18 10.67 -7.17
CA PRO A 22 3.63 9.37 -7.67
C PRO A 22 2.47 8.43 -7.95
N VAL A 23 1.43 8.47 -7.12
CA VAL A 23 0.22 7.65 -7.27
C VAL A 23 -0.57 8.07 -8.50
N ARG A 24 -0.73 9.38 -8.72
CA ARG A 24 -1.39 9.93 -9.91
C ARG A 24 -0.74 9.39 -11.18
N LYS A 25 0.58 9.54 -11.31
CA LYS A 25 1.34 9.06 -12.47
C LYS A 25 1.18 7.57 -12.71
N ALA A 26 1.22 6.79 -11.63
CA ALA A 26 1.06 5.35 -11.71
C ALA A 26 -0.36 4.95 -12.13
N LEU A 27 -1.40 5.58 -11.58
CA LEU A 27 -2.80 5.31 -11.94
C LEU A 27 -3.09 5.64 -13.41
N GLU A 28 -2.59 6.75 -13.92
CA GLU A 28 -2.77 7.17 -15.32
C GLU A 28 -2.14 6.19 -16.32
N SER A 29 -1.04 5.54 -15.94
CA SER A 29 -0.32 4.60 -16.80
C SER A 29 -0.71 3.14 -16.61
N TRP A 30 -1.39 2.80 -15.51
CA TRP A 30 -1.75 1.42 -15.20
C TRP A 30 -3.05 0.99 -15.89
N ALA A 31 -3.03 -0.15 -16.57
CA ALA A 31 -4.19 -0.68 -17.31
C ALA A 31 -5.46 -0.86 -16.45
N HIS A 32 -5.31 -1.02 -15.13
CA HIS A 32 -6.41 -1.15 -14.18
C HIS A 32 -6.72 0.14 -13.39
N GLY A 33 -6.11 1.26 -13.73
CA GLY A 33 -6.33 2.54 -13.04
C GLY A 33 -7.80 2.96 -12.97
N SER A 34 -8.58 2.64 -14.00
CA SER A 34 -10.02 2.94 -14.04
C SER A 34 -10.87 2.11 -13.07
N GLU A 35 -10.32 1.02 -12.51
CA GLU A 35 -11.00 0.21 -11.49
C GLU A 35 -10.71 0.68 -10.06
N VAL A 36 -9.88 1.71 -9.90
CA VAL A 36 -9.50 2.27 -8.60
C VAL A 36 -10.46 3.40 -8.22
N LEU A 37 -10.95 3.34 -7.00
CA LEU A 37 -11.79 4.37 -6.42
C LEU A 37 -11.00 5.15 -5.35
N VAL A 38 -11.43 6.35 -5.04
CA VAL A 38 -10.85 7.21 -3.99
C VAL A 38 -11.97 7.73 -3.08
N ALA A 39 -11.67 7.89 -1.81
CA ALA A 39 -12.50 8.63 -0.87
C ALA A 39 -11.64 9.58 -0.06
N GLU A 40 -12.16 10.80 0.12
CA GLU A 40 -11.58 11.78 1.03
C GLU A 40 -11.78 11.36 2.49
N ILE A 41 -10.78 11.57 3.33
CA ILE A 41 -10.84 11.34 4.77
C ILE A 41 -10.25 12.53 5.52
N ASP A 42 -10.54 12.64 6.81
CA ASP A 42 -9.83 13.55 7.70
C ASP A 42 -8.36 13.10 7.82
N PRO A 43 -7.37 13.95 7.48
CA PRO A 43 -5.95 13.60 7.58
C PRO A 43 -5.50 13.18 8.98
N SER A 44 -6.17 13.65 10.03
CA SER A 44 -5.89 13.26 11.42
C SER A 44 -6.29 11.81 11.71
N LEU A 45 -7.15 11.23 10.89
CA LEU A 45 -7.66 9.85 10.97
C LEU A 45 -7.01 8.90 9.95
N ALA A 46 -5.88 9.28 9.37
CA ALA A 46 -5.22 8.48 8.33
C ALA A 46 -4.69 7.12 8.83
N ASP A 47 -4.40 7.02 10.13
CA ASP A 47 -3.96 5.75 10.73
C ASP A 47 -5.07 4.71 10.69
N THR A 48 -4.70 3.47 10.35
CA THR A 48 -5.68 2.42 10.04
C THR A 48 -6.71 2.19 11.16
N ALA A 49 -6.28 2.16 12.42
CA ALA A 49 -7.20 1.95 13.55
C ALA A 49 -8.21 3.09 13.69
N ALA A 50 -7.74 4.34 13.65
CA ALA A 50 -8.58 5.54 13.74
C ALA A 50 -9.57 5.62 12.56
N MET A 51 -9.10 5.34 11.36
CA MET A 51 -9.89 5.34 10.13
C MET A 51 -10.98 4.25 10.19
N THR A 52 -10.63 3.05 10.62
CA THR A 52 -11.54 1.91 10.75
C THR A 52 -12.72 2.23 11.67
N GLU A 53 -12.43 2.82 12.84
CA GLU A 53 -13.47 3.21 13.80
C GLU A 53 -14.33 4.38 13.28
N ALA A 54 -13.68 5.45 12.79
CA ALA A 54 -14.37 6.67 12.39
C ALA A 54 -15.29 6.49 11.17
N TYR A 55 -14.91 5.63 10.23
CA TYR A 55 -15.65 5.45 8.98
C TYR A 55 -16.41 4.13 8.88
N GLU A 56 -16.49 3.39 9.99
CA GLU A 56 -17.24 2.12 10.08
C GLU A 56 -16.81 1.09 9.02
N VAL A 57 -15.50 0.96 8.80
CA VAL A 57 -14.94 0.01 7.85
C VAL A 57 -14.24 -1.14 8.58
N SER A 58 -14.16 -2.31 7.95
CA SER A 58 -13.48 -3.47 8.53
C SER A 58 -11.96 -3.32 8.47
N LEU A 59 -11.28 -3.65 9.58
CA LEU A 59 -9.82 -3.73 9.61
C LEU A 59 -9.28 -4.73 8.59
N GLU A 60 -9.99 -5.83 8.36
CA GLU A 60 -9.63 -6.88 7.41
C GLU A 60 -9.68 -6.42 5.96
N ALA A 61 -10.45 -5.37 5.65
CA ALA A 61 -10.48 -4.74 4.33
C ALA A 61 -9.26 -3.84 4.08
N SER A 62 -8.56 -3.41 5.12
CA SER A 62 -7.40 -2.54 4.99
C SER A 62 -6.12 -3.34 4.73
N ALA A 63 -5.30 -2.85 3.81
CA ALA A 63 -3.98 -3.37 3.52
C ALA A 63 -2.93 -2.28 3.73
N ASN A 64 -1.96 -2.55 4.59
CA ASN A 64 -0.85 -1.66 4.88
C ASN A 64 0.32 -1.91 3.93
N CYS A 65 1.01 -0.85 3.56
CA CYS A 65 2.25 -0.90 2.82
C CYS A 65 3.42 -0.59 3.76
N VAL A 66 4.17 -1.61 4.15
CA VAL A 66 5.35 -1.45 5.01
C VAL A 66 6.60 -1.55 4.16
N VAL A 67 7.54 -0.64 4.37
CA VAL A 67 8.79 -0.58 3.61
C VAL A 67 9.91 -1.14 4.45
N VAL A 68 10.64 -2.09 3.88
CA VAL A 68 11.76 -2.76 4.53
C VAL A 68 13.00 -2.71 3.66
N MET A 69 14.17 -2.76 4.30
CA MET A 69 15.45 -2.70 3.63
C MET A 69 16.45 -3.65 4.29
N GLY A 70 17.27 -4.26 3.47
CA GLY A 70 18.45 -5.02 3.90
C GLY A 70 19.62 -4.76 2.97
N LYS A 71 20.80 -5.29 3.34
CA LYS A 71 22.02 -5.18 2.52
C LYS A 71 22.58 -6.56 2.22
N ARG A 72 23.07 -6.70 0.99
CA ARG A 72 23.90 -7.84 0.58
C ARG A 72 25.06 -7.34 -0.25
N GLU A 73 26.26 -7.75 0.13
CA GLU A 73 27.50 -7.36 -0.58
C GLU A 73 27.63 -5.84 -0.79
N GLY A 74 27.24 -5.04 0.22
CA GLY A 74 27.27 -3.59 0.19
C GLY A 74 26.12 -2.93 -0.57
N GLN A 75 25.27 -3.71 -1.26
CA GLN A 75 24.12 -3.18 -2.00
C GLN A 75 22.85 -3.23 -1.16
N GLU A 76 22.10 -2.15 -1.16
CA GLU A 76 20.77 -2.08 -0.55
C GLU A 76 19.74 -2.80 -1.42
N ARG A 77 18.83 -3.51 -0.75
CA ARG A 77 17.64 -4.12 -1.34
C ARG A 77 16.44 -3.69 -0.55
N THR A 78 15.55 -2.97 -1.18
CA THR A 78 14.34 -2.42 -0.57
C THR A 78 13.11 -3.12 -1.13
N ALA A 79 12.14 -3.35 -0.28
CA ALA A 79 10.84 -3.87 -0.67
C ALA A 79 9.70 -3.09 0.00
N ALA A 80 8.64 -2.84 -0.76
CA ALA A 80 7.34 -2.49 -0.24
C ALA A 80 6.54 -3.77 -0.04
N CYS A 81 6.09 -4.03 1.17
CA CYS A 81 5.34 -5.22 1.55
C CYS A 81 3.88 -4.83 1.81
N VAL A 82 2.96 -5.40 1.05
CA VAL A 82 1.52 -5.17 1.19
C VAL A 82 0.92 -6.32 1.97
N VAL A 83 0.40 -6.02 3.15
CA VAL A 83 -0.14 -7.01 4.09
C VAL A 83 -1.46 -6.53 4.66
N ARG A 84 -2.36 -7.44 5.04
CA ARG A 84 -3.60 -7.06 5.71
C ARG A 84 -3.28 -6.33 7.02
N ALA A 85 -4.10 -5.35 7.36
CA ALA A 85 -3.88 -4.51 8.54
C ALA A 85 -4.00 -5.25 9.87
N ASP A 86 -4.72 -6.37 9.90
CA ASP A 86 -4.84 -7.28 11.05
C ASP A 86 -3.69 -8.28 11.18
N THR A 87 -2.69 -8.20 10.30
CA THR A 87 -1.50 -9.06 10.27
C THR A 87 -0.21 -8.23 10.33
N ARG A 88 0.92 -8.92 10.46
CA ARG A 88 2.25 -8.31 10.45
C ARG A 88 3.15 -9.02 9.46
N ALA A 89 3.86 -8.26 8.64
CA ALA A 89 4.87 -8.79 7.72
C ALA A 89 5.94 -9.58 8.49
N ASP A 90 6.26 -10.80 8.02
CA ASP A 90 7.33 -11.62 8.59
C ASP A 90 8.70 -11.14 8.05
N VAL A 91 9.13 -10.00 8.57
CA VAL A 91 10.36 -9.31 8.13
C VAL A 91 11.59 -10.16 8.36
N ASN A 92 11.65 -10.86 9.50
CA ASN A 92 12.84 -11.61 9.92
C ASN A 92 13.04 -12.94 9.20
N ASN A 93 11.99 -13.50 8.60
CA ASN A 93 12.06 -14.78 7.89
C ASN A 93 11.69 -14.64 6.42
N VAL A 94 10.41 -14.46 6.11
CA VAL A 94 9.92 -14.51 4.74
C VAL A 94 10.49 -13.36 3.91
N VAL A 95 10.32 -12.11 4.38
CA VAL A 95 10.82 -10.93 3.65
C VAL A 95 12.34 -10.97 3.50
N ARG A 96 13.05 -11.25 4.58
CA ARG A 96 14.52 -11.36 4.59
C ARG A 96 15.03 -12.37 3.57
N ARG A 97 14.42 -13.56 3.52
CA ARG A 97 14.80 -14.61 2.55
C ARG A 97 14.47 -14.20 1.12
N THR A 98 13.28 -13.62 0.92
CA THR A 98 12.83 -13.15 -0.40
C THR A 98 13.75 -12.06 -0.95
N LEU A 99 14.22 -11.14 -0.11
CA LEU A 99 15.20 -10.13 -0.49
C LEU A 99 16.62 -10.71 -0.64
N GLY A 100 16.89 -11.90 -0.12
CA GLY A 100 18.20 -12.53 -0.14
C GLY A 100 19.24 -11.75 0.68
N VAL A 101 18.84 -11.21 1.81
CA VAL A 101 19.72 -10.44 2.71
C VAL A 101 19.92 -11.14 4.05
N ARG A 102 21.00 -10.79 4.75
CA ARG A 102 21.28 -11.38 6.07
C ARG A 102 20.42 -10.80 7.20
N LYS A 103 20.18 -9.50 7.13
CA LYS A 103 19.32 -8.74 8.05
C LYS A 103 18.41 -7.84 7.27
N CYS A 104 17.20 -7.67 7.77
CA CYS A 104 16.19 -6.82 7.18
C CYS A 104 15.50 -6.02 8.30
N SER A 105 15.24 -4.76 8.08
CA SER A 105 14.56 -3.87 9.02
C SER A 105 13.62 -2.93 8.28
N PHE A 106 12.70 -2.31 9.01
CA PHE A 106 11.88 -1.25 8.44
C PHE A 106 12.77 -0.10 7.96
N LEU A 107 12.44 0.46 6.81
CA LEU A 107 13.09 1.65 6.30
C LEU A 107 12.76 2.83 7.22
N ASP A 108 13.73 3.69 7.45
CA ASP A 108 13.55 4.93 8.19
C ASP A 108 12.43 5.78 7.58
N HIS A 109 11.61 6.43 8.43
CA HIS A 109 10.44 7.19 7.99
C HIS A 109 10.80 8.33 7.03
N ASP A 110 11.83 9.10 7.34
CA ASP A 110 12.23 10.24 6.52
C ASP A 110 12.75 9.78 5.15
N ARG A 111 13.46 8.66 5.12
CA ARG A 111 13.87 8.01 3.88
C ARG A 111 12.67 7.52 3.08
N ALA A 112 11.73 6.83 3.72
CA ALA A 112 10.55 6.32 3.04
C ALA A 112 9.74 7.45 2.39
N VAL A 113 9.52 8.55 3.09
CA VAL A 113 8.85 9.76 2.57
C VAL A 113 9.63 10.38 1.42
N THR A 114 10.94 10.54 1.58
CA THR A 114 11.81 11.16 0.56
C THR A 114 11.89 10.29 -0.69
N GLU A 115 12.09 8.99 -0.56
CA GLU A 115 12.30 8.08 -1.69
C GLU A 115 10.99 7.77 -2.43
N THR A 116 9.84 7.72 -1.74
CA THR A 116 8.54 7.52 -2.38
C THR A 116 7.92 8.80 -2.91
N GLY A 117 8.26 9.95 -2.34
CA GLY A 117 7.54 11.20 -2.59
C GLY A 117 6.12 11.22 -2.03
N MET A 118 5.82 10.35 -1.07
CA MET A 118 4.51 10.22 -0.42
C MET A 118 4.56 10.69 1.01
N GLU A 119 3.40 11.13 1.54
CA GLU A 119 3.29 11.53 2.95
C GLU A 119 3.37 10.31 3.88
N TYR A 120 3.98 10.50 5.05
CA TYR A 120 3.91 9.52 6.12
C TYR A 120 2.45 9.23 6.51
N GLY A 121 2.09 7.95 6.61
CA GLY A 121 0.70 7.53 6.82
C GLY A 121 -0.15 7.46 5.55
N GLY A 122 0.40 7.88 4.40
CA GLY A 122 -0.22 7.75 3.08
C GLY A 122 0.55 6.83 2.12
N ILE A 123 1.71 6.28 2.54
CA ILE A 123 2.52 5.40 1.68
C ILE A 123 1.70 4.20 1.20
N THR A 124 1.78 3.92 -0.09
CA THR A 124 0.93 2.95 -0.79
C THR A 124 1.77 2.18 -1.81
N PRO A 125 1.37 0.95 -2.22
CA PRO A 125 2.09 0.20 -3.24
C PRO A 125 2.00 0.78 -4.64
N ILE A 126 1.03 1.65 -4.91
CA ILE A 126 0.87 2.30 -6.22
C ILE A 126 1.82 3.50 -6.32
N GLY A 127 2.79 3.42 -7.23
CA GLY A 127 3.74 4.52 -7.45
C GLY A 127 5.02 4.46 -6.61
N VAL A 128 5.33 3.31 -5.99
CA VAL A 128 6.64 3.10 -5.35
C VAL A 128 7.78 3.13 -6.36
N PRO A 129 9.03 3.43 -5.94
CA PRO A 129 10.17 3.42 -6.85
C PRO A 129 10.32 2.11 -7.62
N ASP A 130 10.69 2.19 -8.90
CA ASP A 130 10.77 1.03 -9.80
C ASP A 130 11.88 0.03 -9.41
N ASP A 131 12.89 0.48 -8.66
CA ASP A 131 13.96 -0.35 -8.15
C ASP A 131 13.63 -1.07 -6.84
N TRP A 132 12.48 -0.77 -6.25
CA TRP A 132 11.98 -1.50 -5.09
C TRP A 132 11.24 -2.77 -5.53
N ARG A 133 11.42 -3.84 -4.78
CA ARG A 133 10.55 -5.01 -4.95
C ARG A 133 9.20 -4.74 -4.32
N LEU A 134 8.15 -5.17 -4.98
CA LEU A 134 6.78 -5.06 -4.48
C LEU A 134 6.27 -6.46 -4.11
N LEU A 135 6.20 -6.73 -2.82
CA LEU A 135 5.78 -8.02 -2.28
C LEU A 135 4.35 -7.89 -1.76
N VAL A 136 3.44 -8.70 -2.28
CA VAL A 136 2.02 -8.68 -1.91
C VAL A 136 1.67 -10.00 -1.23
N ASP A 137 1.17 -9.94 0.00
CA ASP A 137 0.68 -11.14 0.67
C ASP A 137 -0.49 -11.73 -0.12
N ALA A 138 -0.47 -13.04 -0.36
CA ALA A 138 -1.55 -13.73 -1.05
C ALA A 138 -2.92 -13.48 -0.40
N ALA A 139 -2.99 -13.35 0.92
CA ALA A 139 -4.23 -13.03 1.64
C ALA A 139 -4.84 -11.68 1.22
N VAL A 140 -4.02 -10.71 0.84
CA VAL A 140 -4.49 -9.39 0.37
C VAL A 140 -5.24 -9.52 -0.96
N THR A 141 -4.81 -10.43 -1.83
CA THR A 141 -5.46 -10.62 -3.13
C THR A 141 -6.88 -11.21 -3.03
N GLY A 142 -7.23 -11.76 -1.88
CA GLY A 142 -8.57 -12.28 -1.58
C GLY A 142 -9.55 -11.26 -1.01
N ILE A 143 -9.12 -10.02 -0.75
CA ILE A 143 -10.01 -8.96 -0.25
C ILE A 143 -10.91 -8.49 -1.39
N ASP A 144 -12.23 -8.49 -1.18
CA ASP A 144 -13.19 -8.08 -2.22
C ASP A 144 -12.98 -6.63 -2.64
N LEU A 145 -12.90 -5.71 -1.68
CA LEU A 145 -12.57 -4.31 -1.88
C LEU A 145 -11.55 -3.87 -0.82
N ALA A 146 -10.30 -3.80 -1.22
CA ALA A 146 -9.19 -3.43 -0.35
C ALA A 146 -9.08 -1.91 -0.19
N ILE A 147 -8.74 -1.47 1.01
CA ILE A 147 -8.43 -0.09 1.36
C ILE A 147 -6.92 0.04 1.48
N ILE A 148 -6.33 0.97 0.73
CA ILE A 148 -4.89 1.26 0.78
C ILE A 148 -4.63 2.77 0.89
N GLY A 149 -3.39 3.16 1.17
CA GLY A 149 -2.97 4.56 1.10
C GLY A 149 -3.10 5.15 -0.30
N SER A 150 -3.15 6.46 -0.38
CA SER A 150 -3.27 7.23 -1.61
C SER A 150 -2.04 8.09 -1.94
N GLY A 151 -0.98 7.97 -1.15
CA GLY A 151 0.20 8.84 -1.22
C GLY A 151 0.09 10.12 -0.40
N ILE A 152 -1.10 10.44 0.12
CA ILE A 152 -1.36 11.54 1.04
C ILE A 152 -2.21 11.07 2.21
N ARG A 153 -2.27 11.86 3.28
CA ARG A 153 -3.09 11.54 4.46
C ARG A 153 -4.57 11.82 4.29
N GLY A 154 -4.93 12.73 3.38
CA GLY A 154 -6.29 13.25 3.22
C GLY A 154 -7.24 12.35 2.43
N SER A 155 -6.81 11.17 2.01
CA SER A 155 -7.67 10.23 1.26
C SER A 155 -7.20 8.78 1.38
N LYS A 156 -8.02 7.87 0.87
CA LYS A 156 -7.71 6.44 0.72
C LYS A 156 -8.13 5.96 -0.66
N LEU A 157 -7.42 4.95 -1.16
CA LEU A 157 -7.79 4.24 -2.39
C LEU A 157 -8.51 2.93 -2.06
N PHE A 158 -9.41 2.58 -2.95
CA PHE A 158 -10.23 1.36 -2.87
C PHE A 158 -10.15 0.62 -4.20
N LEU A 159 -9.82 -0.65 -4.17
CA LEU A 159 -9.75 -1.48 -5.37
C LEU A 159 -9.94 -2.96 -4.99
N PRO A 160 -10.39 -3.82 -5.92
CA PRO A 160 -10.40 -5.25 -5.68
C PRO A 160 -9.01 -5.75 -5.30
N GLY A 161 -8.90 -6.49 -4.21
CA GLY A 161 -7.61 -6.99 -3.69
C GLY A 161 -6.80 -7.76 -4.73
N ARG A 162 -7.47 -8.51 -5.63
CA ARG A 162 -6.82 -9.21 -6.75
C ARG A 162 -5.96 -8.29 -7.63
N LEU A 163 -6.30 -7.02 -7.73
CA LEU A 163 -5.56 -6.04 -8.53
C LEU A 163 -4.24 -5.63 -7.88
N LEU A 164 -4.11 -5.74 -6.57
CA LEU A 164 -2.83 -5.50 -5.90
C LEU A 164 -1.77 -6.50 -6.34
N GLY A 165 -2.16 -7.74 -6.59
CA GLY A 165 -1.26 -8.74 -7.19
C GLY A 165 -0.95 -8.52 -8.68
N ARG A 166 -1.62 -7.56 -9.33
CA ARG A 166 -1.41 -7.20 -10.76
C ARG A 166 -0.74 -5.85 -10.94
N LEU A 167 -0.31 -5.21 -9.87
CA LEU A 167 0.51 -4.01 -9.97
C LEU A 167 1.81 -4.32 -10.73
N PRO A 168 2.35 -3.39 -11.51
CA PRO A 168 3.63 -3.59 -12.19
C PRO A 168 4.72 -4.01 -11.20
N GLY A 169 5.38 -5.12 -11.47
CA GLY A 169 6.42 -5.69 -10.62
C GLY A 169 5.94 -6.39 -9.35
N ALA A 170 4.64 -6.54 -9.13
CA ALA A 170 4.10 -7.23 -7.96
C ALA A 170 4.45 -8.72 -7.95
N GLU A 171 4.94 -9.17 -6.80
CA GLU A 171 5.21 -10.58 -6.49
C GLU A 171 4.27 -11.02 -5.39
N VAL A 172 3.36 -11.94 -5.70
CA VAL A 172 2.42 -12.50 -4.71
C VAL A 172 3.13 -13.60 -3.92
N ILE A 173 3.22 -13.42 -2.61
CA ILE A 173 3.96 -14.29 -1.69
C ILE A 173 2.97 -14.94 -0.72
N GLN A 174 3.02 -16.27 -0.61
CA GLN A 174 2.27 -17.00 0.41
C GLN A 174 2.89 -16.75 1.80
N ASP A 175 2.02 -16.55 2.79
CA ASP A 175 2.43 -16.35 4.18
C ASP A 175 3.49 -15.24 4.37
N LEU A 176 3.40 -14.16 3.58
CA LEU A 176 4.25 -12.97 3.74
C LEU A 176 4.02 -12.32 5.12
N ALA A 177 2.80 -12.43 5.63
CA ALA A 177 2.38 -11.91 6.94
C ALA A 177 1.72 -12.99 7.80
N ARG A 178 1.64 -12.71 9.11
CA ARG A 178 1.00 -13.55 10.14
C ARG A 178 0.19 -12.70 11.10
#